data_ef86ea4517fc5c607458a53256a5283f
#
_entry.id   ef86ea4517fc5c607458a53256a5283f
#
_cell.length_a   1.000
_cell.length_b   1.000
_cell.length_c   1.000
_cell.angle_alpha   90.00
_cell.angle_beta   90.00
_cell.angle_gamma   90.00
#
_symmetry.space_group_name_H-M   'P 1'
#
loop_
_entity.id
_entity.type
_entity.pdbx_description
1 polymer ?
#
loop_
_entity_poly.entity_id
_entity_poly.type
_entity_poly.pdbx_seq_one_letter_code
_entity_poly.pdbx_strand_id
1 'polypeptide(L)'
;HSPIEISLIRFASENSPEEQKTWFLQPASFENIEVAALKVNGHKLEDLKHQTEEGRKKYHKPSEVLVEIENWVTEDGLLGDQRYLVGHNVNFDANMLQYLWHTQESLDSYPFGRRVLDTMMIEFFLDWSADKVAPGYRLQDLTKKYGVTNSKAHSADADTRAMKEVFEKQRDFFKKVLAKQ
;
A
#
# COMPACT_ATOMS: atom_id res chain seq x y z
N HIS A 1 -15.05 6.11 2.71
CA HIS A 1 -14.47 5.72 1.41
C HIS A 1 -14.15 4.23 1.46
N SER A 2 -14.41 3.51 0.35
CA SER A 2 -14.01 2.11 0.20
C SER A 2 -12.85 2.02 -0.78
N PRO A 3 -11.77 1.31 -0.48
CA PRO A 3 -10.72 1.07 -1.45
C PRO A 3 -11.26 0.18 -2.57
N ILE A 4 -10.81 0.44 -3.79
CA ILE A 4 -11.15 -0.34 -4.99
C ILE A 4 -9.93 -1.05 -5.58
N GLU A 5 -8.75 -0.72 -5.11
CA GLU A 5 -7.48 -1.33 -5.49
C GLU A 5 -6.57 -1.41 -4.27
N ILE A 6 -5.99 -2.56 -4.02
CA ILE A 6 -4.99 -2.81 -2.97
C ILE A 6 -3.78 -3.47 -3.62
N SER A 7 -2.61 -2.89 -3.44
CA SER A 7 -1.35 -3.49 -3.89
C SER A 7 -0.39 -3.64 -2.71
N LEU A 8 0.15 -4.82 -2.56
CA LEU A 8 1.11 -5.16 -1.52
C LEU A 8 2.37 -5.78 -2.13
N ILE A 9 3.52 -5.46 -1.56
CA ILE A 9 4.79 -6.12 -1.83
C ILE A 9 5.25 -6.83 -0.56
N ARG A 10 5.47 -8.14 -0.66
CA ARG A 10 6.18 -8.90 0.35
C ARG A 10 7.67 -8.78 0.07
N PHE A 11 8.43 -8.22 1.02
CA PHE A 11 9.88 -8.09 0.86
C PHE A 11 10.53 -9.47 0.84
N ALA A 12 11.60 -9.59 0.06
CA ALA A 12 12.41 -10.80 0.07
C ALA A 12 12.96 -11.11 1.46
N SER A 13 12.94 -12.37 1.84
CA SER A 13 13.56 -12.93 3.04
C SER A 13 14.51 -14.06 2.65
N GLU A 14 15.21 -14.66 3.61
CA GLU A 14 16.09 -15.82 3.36
C GLU A 14 15.33 -17.00 2.72
N ASN A 15 14.05 -17.13 3.01
CA ASN A 15 13.21 -18.26 2.60
C ASN A 15 12.16 -17.92 1.54
N SER A 16 12.05 -16.66 1.10
CA SER A 16 10.99 -16.23 0.19
C SER A 16 11.48 -15.09 -0.72
N PRO A 17 11.30 -15.20 -2.04
CA PRO A 17 11.59 -14.10 -2.95
C PRO A 17 10.62 -12.94 -2.72
N GLU A 18 11.01 -11.77 -3.22
CA GLU A 18 10.10 -10.64 -3.30
C GLU A 18 8.93 -10.96 -4.24
N GLU A 19 7.74 -10.64 -3.80
CA GLU A 19 6.53 -10.83 -4.58
C GLU A 19 5.59 -9.63 -4.41
N GLN A 20 4.97 -9.22 -5.51
CA GLN A 20 3.92 -8.20 -5.52
C GLN A 20 2.61 -8.80 -6.00
N LYS A 21 1.53 -8.46 -5.29
CA LYS A 21 0.16 -8.75 -5.72
C LYS A 21 -0.71 -7.51 -5.65
N THR A 22 -1.67 -7.43 -6.57
CA THR A 22 -2.65 -6.36 -6.65
C THR A 22 -4.03 -6.97 -6.77
N TRP A 23 -4.96 -6.51 -5.92
CA TRP A 23 -6.35 -6.93 -5.88
C TRP A 23 -7.27 -5.78 -6.19
N PHE A 24 -8.38 -6.08 -6.81
CA PHE A 24 -9.41 -5.11 -7.17
C PHE A 24 -10.73 -5.46 -6.49
N LEU A 25 -11.30 -4.49 -5.77
CA LEU A 25 -12.47 -4.68 -4.94
C LEU A 25 -13.66 -3.92 -5.48
N GLN A 26 -14.84 -4.52 -5.37
CA GLN A 26 -16.08 -3.77 -5.46
C GLN A 26 -16.21 -2.86 -4.23
N PRO A 27 -16.63 -1.60 -4.40
CA PRO A 27 -16.93 -0.75 -3.25
C PRO A 27 -18.17 -1.28 -2.51
N ALA A 28 -18.20 -1.08 -1.19
CA ALA A 28 -19.35 -1.46 -0.36
C ALA A 28 -20.63 -0.69 -0.70
N SER A 29 -20.50 0.54 -1.25
CA SER A 29 -21.60 1.38 -1.73
C SER A 29 -21.15 2.17 -2.96
N PHE A 30 -22.10 2.41 -3.86
CA PHE A 30 -21.92 3.23 -5.05
C PHE A 30 -22.43 4.66 -4.91
N GLU A 31 -23.01 5.02 -3.76
CA GLU A 31 -23.69 6.32 -3.56
C GLU A 31 -22.75 7.52 -3.57
N ASN A 32 -21.49 7.35 -3.10
CA ASN A 32 -20.54 8.44 -2.94
C ASN A 32 -19.27 8.25 -3.80
N ILE A 33 -19.42 7.66 -4.98
CA ILE A 33 -18.31 7.48 -5.90
C ILE A 33 -18.03 8.76 -6.68
N GLU A 34 -16.83 9.29 -6.53
CA GLU A 34 -16.33 10.38 -7.37
C GLU A 34 -15.85 9.84 -8.73
N VAL A 35 -16.67 10.01 -9.77
CA VAL A 35 -16.33 9.55 -11.12
C VAL A 35 -15.04 10.18 -11.65
N ALA A 36 -14.72 11.41 -11.25
CA ALA A 36 -13.47 12.07 -11.61
C ALA A 36 -12.25 11.34 -11.02
N ALA A 37 -12.34 10.89 -9.77
CA ALA A 37 -11.27 10.11 -9.12
C ALA A 37 -11.09 8.74 -9.80
N LEU A 38 -12.18 8.06 -10.18
CA LEU A 38 -12.11 6.81 -10.93
C LEU A 38 -11.33 6.98 -12.23
N LYS A 39 -11.61 8.04 -12.97
CA LYS A 39 -10.94 8.32 -14.25
C LYS A 39 -9.44 8.57 -14.07
N VAL A 40 -9.04 9.28 -13.02
CA VAL A 40 -7.62 9.53 -12.69
C VAL A 40 -6.89 8.23 -12.38
N ASN A 41 -7.55 7.31 -11.67
CA ASN A 41 -6.98 6.03 -11.27
C ASN A 41 -7.19 4.90 -12.30
N GLY A 42 -7.74 5.22 -13.49
CA GLY A 42 -7.93 4.25 -14.58
C GLY A 42 -9.06 3.25 -14.38
N HIS A 43 -10.02 3.55 -13.51
CA HIS A 43 -11.19 2.70 -13.27
C HIS A 43 -12.45 3.23 -13.97
N LYS A 44 -13.33 2.32 -14.38
CA LYS A 44 -14.62 2.67 -14.99
C LYS A 44 -15.77 2.26 -14.07
N LEU A 45 -16.78 3.11 -13.96
CA LEU A 45 -17.91 2.87 -13.09
C LEU A 45 -18.74 1.65 -13.51
N GLU A 46 -18.91 1.44 -14.82
CA GLU A 46 -19.58 0.28 -15.37
C GLU A 46 -18.88 -1.05 -15.02
N ASP A 47 -17.56 -1.06 -14.97
CA ASP A 47 -16.76 -2.24 -14.59
C ASP A 47 -16.94 -2.53 -13.10
N LEU A 48 -16.84 -1.51 -12.25
CA LEU A 48 -17.09 -1.61 -10.81
C LEU A 48 -18.50 -2.15 -10.49
N LYS A 49 -19.49 -1.75 -11.28
CA LYS A 49 -20.88 -2.21 -11.15
C LYS A 49 -21.13 -3.59 -11.78
N HIS A 50 -20.10 -4.27 -12.26
CA HIS A 50 -20.21 -5.55 -12.97
C HIS A 50 -21.11 -5.52 -14.21
N GLN A 51 -21.27 -4.37 -14.84
CA GLN A 51 -22.06 -4.21 -16.07
C GLN A 51 -21.33 -4.72 -17.29
N THR A 52 -20.00 -4.90 -17.20
CA THR A 52 -19.16 -5.46 -18.26
C THR A 52 -18.61 -6.84 -17.88
N GLU A 53 -18.18 -7.63 -18.86
CA GLU A 53 -17.51 -8.90 -18.61
C GLU A 53 -16.13 -8.68 -17.96
N GLU A 54 -15.40 -7.65 -18.41
CA GLU A 54 -14.11 -7.25 -17.83
C GLU A 54 -14.26 -6.88 -16.35
N GLY A 55 -15.27 -6.08 -16.01
CA GLY A 55 -15.54 -5.69 -14.62
C GLY A 55 -15.84 -6.89 -13.72
N ARG A 56 -16.64 -7.85 -14.20
CA ARG A 56 -16.93 -9.08 -13.44
C ARG A 56 -15.71 -9.97 -13.21
N LYS A 57 -14.74 -9.95 -14.11
CA LYS A 57 -13.48 -10.69 -13.96
C LYS A 57 -12.47 -9.97 -13.07
N LYS A 58 -12.53 -8.65 -13.03
CA LYS A 58 -11.52 -7.81 -12.37
C LYS A 58 -11.85 -7.50 -10.92
N TYR A 59 -13.11 -7.14 -10.62
CA TYR A 59 -13.49 -6.66 -9.30
C TYR A 59 -14.23 -7.74 -8.52
N HIS A 60 -13.75 -8.04 -7.32
CA HIS A 60 -14.28 -9.08 -6.44
C HIS A 60 -14.88 -8.47 -5.17
N LYS A 61 -15.68 -9.25 -4.45
CA LYS A 61 -16.23 -8.81 -3.16
C LYS A 61 -15.10 -8.60 -2.16
N PRO A 62 -15.19 -7.59 -1.29
CA PRO A 62 -14.18 -7.36 -0.26
C PRO A 62 -13.86 -8.61 0.57
N SER A 63 -14.86 -9.40 0.97
CA SER A 63 -14.67 -10.64 1.74
C SER A 63 -13.79 -11.67 1.01
N GLU A 64 -13.97 -11.84 -0.29
CA GLU A 64 -13.18 -12.76 -1.11
C GLU A 64 -11.72 -12.28 -1.21
N VAL A 65 -11.54 -11.01 -1.51
CA VAL A 65 -10.21 -10.39 -1.63
C VAL A 65 -9.43 -10.44 -0.30
N LEU A 66 -10.09 -10.16 0.82
CA LEU A 66 -9.41 -10.16 2.12
C LEU A 66 -8.97 -11.56 2.54
N VAL A 67 -9.74 -12.61 2.22
CA VAL A 67 -9.31 -14.00 2.40
C VAL A 67 -8.08 -14.32 1.54
N GLU A 68 -8.04 -13.85 0.29
CA GLU A 68 -6.87 -14.06 -0.56
C GLU A 68 -5.63 -13.31 -0.03
N ILE A 69 -5.80 -12.08 0.46
CA ILE A 69 -4.71 -11.31 1.07
C ILE A 69 -4.21 -12.04 2.32
N GLU A 70 -5.11 -12.47 3.21
CA GLU A 70 -4.76 -13.17 4.44
C GLU A 70 -3.96 -14.44 4.13
N ASN A 71 -4.46 -15.28 3.23
CA ASN A 71 -3.75 -16.48 2.81
C ASN A 71 -2.35 -16.16 2.28
N TRP A 72 -2.25 -15.17 1.39
CA TRP A 72 -0.97 -14.81 0.79
C TRP A 72 0.03 -14.23 1.80
N VAL A 73 -0.40 -13.34 2.72
CA VAL A 73 0.53 -12.77 3.70
C VAL A 73 0.96 -13.76 4.75
N THR A 74 0.10 -14.76 5.08
CA THR A 74 0.39 -15.77 6.10
C THR A 74 1.25 -16.93 5.61
N GLU A 75 1.49 -17.06 4.30
CA GLU A 75 2.44 -18.01 3.73
C GLU A 75 3.88 -17.86 4.30
N ASP A 76 4.22 -16.70 4.85
CA ASP A 76 5.51 -16.45 5.48
C ASP A 76 5.71 -17.16 6.82
N GLY A 77 4.64 -17.73 7.40
CA GLY A 77 4.64 -18.42 8.69
C GLY A 77 4.83 -17.53 9.91
N LEU A 78 4.87 -16.20 9.74
CA LEU A 78 5.01 -15.25 10.85
C LEU A 78 3.69 -15.04 11.58
N LEU A 79 3.75 -14.59 12.82
CA LEU A 79 2.59 -14.10 13.55
C LEU A 79 2.23 -12.68 13.07
N GLY A 80 0.96 -12.28 13.24
CA GLY A 80 0.49 -10.97 12.80
C GLY A 80 1.30 -9.79 13.38
N ASP A 81 1.70 -9.86 14.65
CA ASP A 81 2.49 -8.83 15.32
C ASP A 81 3.96 -8.74 14.83
N GLN A 82 4.42 -9.71 14.08
CA GLN A 82 5.74 -9.73 13.44
C GLN A 82 5.73 -9.15 12.02
N ARG A 83 4.54 -8.91 11.42
CA ARG A 83 4.39 -8.28 10.10
C ARG A 83 4.18 -6.79 10.25
N TYR A 84 5.05 -6.01 9.65
CA TYR A 84 4.97 -4.55 9.68
C TYR A 84 4.55 -4.02 8.31
N LEU A 85 3.56 -3.14 8.28
CA LEU A 85 3.25 -2.39 7.09
C LEU A 85 4.28 -1.26 6.89
N VAL A 86 4.76 -1.16 5.66
CA VAL A 86 5.60 -0.05 5.19
C VAL A 86 4.81 0.69 4.13
N GLY A 87 4.73 2.01 4.23
CA GLY A 87 3.96 2.81 3.28
C GLY A 87 4.38 4.26 3.26
N HIS A 88 3.63 5.05 2.50
CA HIS A 88 3.77 6.50 2.45
C HIS A 88 2.48 7.14 2.97
N ASN A 89 2.54 7.84 4.09
CA ASN A 89 1.36 8.19 4.89
C ASN A 89 0.56 6.92 5.29
N VAL A 90 1.30 5.91 5.69
CA VAL A 90 0.85 4.51 5.85
C VAL A 90 -0.31 4.34 6.83
N ASN A 91 -0.49 5.25 7.78
CA ASN A 91 -1.61 5.20 8.71
C ASN A 91 -2.97 5.29 8.00
N PHE A 92 -3.04 5.99 6.87
CA PHE A 92 -4.26 6.03 6.05
C PHE A 92 -4.59 4.62 5.51
N ASP A 93 -3.61 3.95 4.92
CA ASP A 93 -3.79 2.61 4.34
C ASP A 93 -4.02 1.55 5.42
N ALA A 94 -3.25 1.61 6.52
CA ALA A 94 -3.40 0.70 7.65
C ALA A 94 -4.80 0.79 8.29
N ASN A 95 -5.30 1.99 8.51
CA ASN A 95 -6.65 2.20 9.04
C ASN A 95 -7.73 1.71 8.08
N MET A 96 -7.55 1.92 6.77
CA MET A 96 -8.49 1.46 5.75
C MET A 96 -8.52 -0.07 5.69
N LEU A 97 -7.36 -0.73 5.70
CA LEU A 97 -7.27 -2.20 5.75
C LEU A 97 -7.91 -2.74 7.02
N GLN A 98 -7.58 -2.16 8.17
CA GLN A 98 -8.14 -2.59 9.46
C GLN A 98 -9.67 -2.44 9.48
N TYR A 99 -10.19 -1.32 8.97
CA TYR A 99 -11.63 -1.13 8.82
C TYR A 99 -12.27 -2.19 7.93
N LEU A 100 -11.67 -2.51 6.79
CA LEU A 100 -12.17 -3.57 5.91
C LEU A 100 -12.23 -4.91 6.63
N TRP A 101 -11.17 -5.30 7.36
CA TRP A 101 -11.15 -6.55 8.13
C TRP A 101 -12.27 -6.59 9.19
N HIS A 102 -12.44 -5.51 9.93
CA HIS A 102 -13.44 -5.47 11.00
C HIS A 102 -14.90 -5.47 10.47
N THR A 103 -15.11 -5.12 9.22
CA THR A 103 -16.44 -5.18 8.59
C THR A 103 -16.80 -6.55 8.01
N GLN A 104 -15.85 -7.51 8.01
CA GLN A 104 -16.07 -8.88 7.53
C GLN A 104 -16.12 -9.85 8.71
N GLU A 105 -17.33 -10.31 9.06
CA GLU A 105 -17.57 -11.24 10.17
C GLU A 105 -16.88 -12.61 10.01
N SER A 106 -16.44 -12.95 8.80
CA SER A 106 -15.83 -14.24 8.46
C SER A 106 -14.32 -14.30 8.64
N LEU A 107 -13.67 -13.18 9.05
CA LEU A 107 -12.22 -13.11 9.21
C LEU A 107 -11.85 -13.10 10.70
N ASP A 108 -11.00 -14.05 11.09
CA ASP A 108 -10.65 -14.28 12.49
C ASP A 108 -9.76 -13.17 13.07
N SER A 109 -8.79 -12.66 12.31
CA SER A 109 -7.87 -11.65 12.79
C SER A 109 -7.24 -10.84 11.67
N TYR A 110 -6.94 -9.58 11.97
CA TYR A 110 -6.15 -8.72 11.10
C TYR A 110 -4.70 -9.22 11.00
N PRO A 111 -4.17 -9.52 9.79
CA PRO A 111 -2.92 -10.27 9.65
C PRO A 111 -1.65 -9.43 9.82
N PHE A 112 -1.76 -8.15 10.13
CA PHE A 112 -0.63 -7.23 10.29
C PHE A 112 -0.52 -6.71 11.72
N GLY A 113 0.73 -6.41 12.14
CA GLY A 113 1.02 -5.79 13.43
C GLY A 113 0.61 -4.31 13.48
N ARG A 114 0.59 -3.77 14.69
CA ARG A 114 0.23 -2.35 14.93
C ARG A 114 1.35 -1.37 14.57
N ARG A 115 2.59 -1.86 14.45
CA ARG A 115 3.73 -1.01 14.12
C ARG A 115 3.79 -0.81 12.61
N VAL A 116 4.03 0.43 12.21
CA VAL A 116 4.16 0.80 10.80
C VAL A 116 5.46 1.56 10.57
N LEU A 117 5.99 1.51 9.36
CA LEU A 117 7.10 2.33 8.90
C LEU A 117 6.58 3.26 7.81
N ASP A 118 6.71 4.56 8.03
CA ASP A 118 6.18 5.60 7.15
C ASP A 118 7.32 6.36 6.47
N THR A 119 7.44 6.21 5.15
CA THR A 119 8.49 6.88 4.36
C THR A 119 8.39 8.40 4.42
N MET A 120 7.18 8.95 4.56
CA MET A 120 6.97 10.39 4.73
C MET A 120 7.55 10.87 6.07
N MET A 121 7.28 10.15 7.16
CA MET A 121 7.76 10.50 8.49
C MET A 121 9.27 10.28 8.64
N ILE A 122 9.81 9.23 8.01
CA ILE A 122 11.26 8.99 7.94
C ILE A 122 11.93 10.18 7.26
N GLU A 123 11.41 10.63 6.12
CA GLU A 123 11.98 11.75 5.38
C GLU A 123 11.87 13.06 6.14
N PHE A 124 10.71 13.34 6.72
CA PHE A 124 10.54 14.51 7.57
C PHE A 124 11.59 14.54 8.71
N PHE A 125 11.80 13.40 9.38
CA PHE A 125 12.79 13.30 10.44
C PHE A 125 14.22 13.54 9.94
N LEU A 126 14.59 13.00 8.77
CA LEU A 126 15.90 13.23 8.16
C LEU A 126 16.14 14.71 7.84
N ASP A 127 15.18 15.36 7.20
CA ASP A 127 15.27 16.76 6.83
C ASP A 127 15.26 17.67 8.07
N TRP A 128 14.41 17.35 9.06
CA TRP A 128 14.38 18.07 10.33
C TRP A 128 15.72 17.98 11.07
N SER A 129 16.33 16.80 11.11
CA SER A 129 17.64 16.57 11.74
C SER A 129 18.78 17.28 11.02
N ALA A 130 18.58 17.66 9.76
CA ALA A 130 19.54 18.40 8.95
C ALA A 130 19.23 19.91 8.82
N ASP A 131 18.21 20.41 9.55
CA ASP A 131 17.70 21.79 9.45
C ASP A 131 17.24 22.17 8.03
N LYS A 132 16.68 21.22 7.28
CA LYS A 132 16.28 21.34 5.86
C LYS A 132 14.85 20.89 5.60
N VAL A 133 13.92 21.26 6.48
CA VAL A 133 12.51 20.87 6.34
C VAL A 133 11.93 21.36 5.01
N ALA A 134 11.41 20.43 4.22
CA ALA A 134 10.80 20.72 2.92
C ALA A 134 9.35 21.22 3.07
N PRO A 135 8.80 21.95 2.07
CA PRO A 135 7.41 22.43 2.11
C PRO A 135 6.36 21.31 1.95
N GLY A 136 6.77 20.12 1.57
CA GLY A 136 5.90 18.95 1.41
C GLY A 136 6.66 17.64 1.28
N TYR A 137 5.98 16.55 1.61
CA TYR A 137 6.55 15.20 1.65
C TYR A 137 5.63 14.20 0.93
N ARG A 138 4.98 14.59 -0.18
CA ARG A 138 4.18 13.66 -0.98
C ARG A 138 5.07 12.61 -1.62
N LEU A 139 4.52 11.44 -1.97
CA LEU A 139 5.27 10.38 -2.64
C LEU A 139 6.02 10.89 -3.89
N GLN A 140 5.39 11.77 -4.68
CA GLN A 140 6.02 12.40 -5.84
C GLN A 140 7.25 13.26 -5.49
N ASP A 141 7.23 13.92 -4.34
CA ASP A 141 8.35 14.74 -3.87
C ASP A 141 9.53 13.83 -3.49
N LEU A 142 9.25 12.71 -2.81
CA LEU A 142 10.25 11.73 -2.42
C LEU A 142 10.79 10.96 -3.64
N THR A 143 9.95 10.52 -4.56
CA THR A 143 10.42 9.86 -5.79
C THR A 143 11.37 10.74 -6.58
N LYS A 144 11.05 12.03 -6.71
CA LYS A 144 11.94 13.01 -7.34
C LYS A 144 13.25 13.18 -6.57
N LYS A 145 13.21 13.31 -5.24
CA LYS A 145 14.38 13.45 -4.38
C LYS A 145 15.34 12.27 -4.51
N TYR A 146 14.79 11.05 -4.56
CA TYR A 146 15.56 9.80 -4.61
C TYR A 146 15.84 9.28 -6.02
N GLY A 147 15.40 9.98 -7.07
CA GLY A 147 15.58 9.55 -8.46
C GLY A 147 14.84 8.27 -8.80
N VAL A 148 13.67 8.06 -8.19
CA VAL A 148 12.79 6.91 -8.42
C VAL A 148 11.79 7.26 -9.53
N THR A 149 11.63 6.36 -10.50
CA THR A 149 10.68 6.54 -11.61
C THR A 149 9.30 5.99 -11.22
N ASN A 150 8.27 6.82 -11.33
CA ASN A 150 6.87 6.41 -11.19
C ASN A 150 6.10 6.82 -12.44
N SER A 151 6.18 6.00 -13.50
CA SER A 151 5.59 6.29 -14.82
C SER A 151 4.07 6.15 -14.87
N LYS A 152 3.47 5.48 -13.90
CA LYS A 152 2.02 5.24 -13.78
C LYS A 152 1.50 5.70 -12.42
N ALA A 153 1.88 6.91 -11.99
CA ALA A 153 1.36 7.50 -10.78
C ALA A 153 -0.18 7.40 -10.71
N HIS A 154 -0.71 7.17 -9.51
CA HIS A 154 -2.12 6.93 -9.19
C HIS A 154 -2.66 5.53 -9.53
N SER A 155 -1.81 4.55 -9.86
CA SER A 155 -2.19 3.14 -9.72
C SER A 155 -1.53 2.58 -8.46
N ALA A 156 -2.28 1.82 -7.65
CA ALA A 156 -1.75 1.27 -6.40
C ALA A 156 -0.50 0.41 -6.64
N ASP A 157 -0.46 -0.34 -7.74
CA ASP A 157 0.67 -1.15 -8.17
C ASP A 157 1.96 -0.33 -8.38
N ALA A 158 1.89 0.77 -9.14
CA ALA A 158 3.05 1.60 -9.43
C ALA A 158 3.48 2.44 -8.22
N ASP A 159 2.52 2.98 -7.46
CA ASP A 159 2.79 3.77 -6.27
C ASP A 159 3.44 2.91 -5.16
N THR A 160 3.00 1.65 -5.01
CA THR A 160 3.60 0.70 -4.06
C THR A 160 5.05 0.36 -4.43
N ARG A 161 5.36 0.16 -5.73
CA ARG A 161 6.76 -0.04 -6.18
C ARG A 161 7.62 1.19 -5.93
N ALA A 162 7.14 2.36 -6.32
CA ALA A 162 7.86 3.61 -6.12
C ALA A 162 8.12 3.90 -4.63
N MET A 163 7.12 3.66 -3.78
CA MET A 163 7.24 3.78 -2.33
C MET A 163 8.29 2.80 -1.78
N LYS A 164 8.27 1.54 -2.23
CA LYS A 164 9.27 0.53 -1.83
C LYS A 164 10.69 0.99 -2.17
N GLU A 165 10.93 1.47 -3.40
CA GLU A 165 12.25 1.96 -3.81
C GLU A 165 12.70 3.17 -2.96
N VAL A 166 11.81 4.10 -2.64
CA VAL A 166 12.08 5.21 -1.72
C VAL A 166 12.49 4.67 -0.35
N PHE A 167 11.72 3.73 0.20
CA PHE A 167 12.03 3.11 1.49
C PHE A 167 13.40 2.43 1.51
N GLU A 168 13.76 1.70 0.45
CA GLU A 168 15.07 1.05 0.34
C GLU A 168 16.21 2.06 0.33
N LYS A 169 16.05 3.19 -0.37
CA LYS A 169 17.03 4.27 -0.35
C LYS A 169 17.19 4.91 1.04
N GLN A 170 16.10 5.13 1.75
CA GLN A 170 16.11 5.61 3.12
C GLN A 170 16.81 4.61 4.05
N ARG A 171 16.47 3.31 3.95
CA ARG A 171 17.11 2.24 4.72
C ARG A 171 18.61 2.16 4.46
N ASP A 172 19.04 2.27 3.20
CA ASP A 172 20.45 2.23 2.83
C ASP A 172 21.22 3.46 3.36
N PHE A 173 20.58 4.61 3.44
CA PHE A 173 21.14 5.77 4.11
C PHE A 173 21.44 5.47 5.59
N PHE A 174 20.48 4.93 6.33
CA PHE A 174 20.68 4.56 7.74
C PHE A 174 21.78 3.51 7.92
N LYS A 175 21.80 2.47 7.08
CA LYS A 175 22.89 1.46 7.13
C LYS A 175 24.28 2.09 6.97
N LYS A 176 24.42 3.04 6.04
CA LYS A 176 25.69 3.77 5.83
C LYS A 176 26.08 4.65 7.02
N VAL A 177 25.10 5.25 7.70
CA VAL A 177 25.36 6.05 8.91
C VAL A 177 25.81 5.15 10.07
N LEU A 178 25.10 4.06 10.30
CA LEU A 178 25.41 3.10 11.38
C LEU A 178 26.76 2.39 11.18
N ALA A 179 27.15 2.11 9.93
CA ALA A 179 28.42 1.48 9.62
C ALA A 179 29.67 2.37 9.84
N LYS A 180 29.46 3.67 10.13
CA LYS A 180 30.54 4.63 10.42
C LYS A 180 30.76 4.85 11.92
N GLN A 181 29.94 4.25 12.76
CA GLN A 181 30.09 4.23 14.22
C GLN A 181 30.89 3.02 14.69
#